data_1946eaa9594af65703140e8b3b28037b
#
_entry.id   1946eaa9594af65703140e8b3b28037b
#
_cell.length_a   1.000
_cell.length_b   1.000
_cell.length_c   1.000
_cell.angle_alpha   90.00
_cell.angle_beta   90.00
_cell.angle_gamma   90.00
#
_symmetry.space_group_name_H-M   'P 1'
#
loop_
_entity.id
_entity.type
_entity.pdbx_description
1 polymer ?
#
loop_
_entity_poly.entity_id
_entity_poly.type
_entity_poly.pdbx_seq_one_letter_code
_entity_poly.pdbx_strand_id
1 'polypeptide(L)'
;LLAVPFFIFAGNLMNNAGITNRIYDFALSLVGWLRGGLGHVNIIGSVIFAGMSGTAIADAAGLGTIEIKAMKDHGYETEFAVGVTAASATLGPIIPPSLPFVIYAMMANVSVGALFLAGILPGVLMALLMMLTVAYFAHKNGWGGDIRFEWPRVIKALIETAVVIAWPLIYGKFGLPILLWFFVIAVFWVPLFWRF
;
A
#
# COMPACT_ATOMS: atom_id res chain seq x y z
N LEU A 1 20.38 -12.22 3.58
CA LEU A 1 19.49 -12.68 4.67
C LEU A 1 19.10 -11.56 5.65
N LEU A 2 19.92 -10.53 5.86
CA LEU A 2 19.59 -9.38 6.72
C LEU A 2 18.43 -8.51 6.21
N ALA A 3 18.13 -8.52 4.92
CA ALA A 3 17.02 -7.76 4.34
C ALA A 3 15.66 -8.18 4.94
N VAL A 4 15.45 -9.46 5.21
CA VAL A 4 14.18 -9.99 5.73
C VAL A 4 13.75 -9.36 7.06
N PRO A 5 14.57 -9.41 8.14
CA PRO A 5 14.19 -8.80 9.39
C PRO A 5 14.04 -7.27 9.30
N PHE A 6 14.82 -6.60 8.44
CA PHE A 6 14.68 -5.16 8.23
C PHE A 6 13.38 -4.79 7.52
N PHE A 7 12.93 -5.56 6.55
CA PHE A 7 11.62 -5.35 5.91
C PHE A 7 10.47 -5.50 6.92
N ILE A 8 10.50 -6.54 7.75
CA ILE A 8 9.47 -6.75 8.79
C ILE A 8 9.48 -5.62 9.81
N PHE A 9 10.68 -5.20 10.25
CA PHE A 9 10.83 -4.12 11.21
C PHE A 9 10.33 -2.78 10.64
N ALA A 10 10.69 -2.45 9.39
CA ALA A 10 10.23 -1.25 8.71
C ALA A 10 8.70 -1.24 8.56
N GLY A 11 8.09 -2.34 8.12
CA GLY A 11 6.63 -2.46 8.00
C GLY A 11 5.91 -2.23 9.32
N ASN A 12 6.41 -2.81 10.42
CA ASN A 12 5.84 -2.60 11.76
C ASN A 12 5.99 -1.14 12.24
N LEU A 13 7.17 -0.52 12.02
CA LEU A 13 7.38 0.88 12.38
C LEU A 13 6.44 1.81 11.63
N MET A 14 6.27 1.58 10.32
CA MET A 14 5.41 2.40 9.47
C MET A 14 3.95 2.29 9.91
N ASN A 15 3.49 1.09 10.25
CA ASN A 15 2.15 0.87 10.76
C ASN A 15 1.92 1.64 12.08
N ASN A 16 2.85 1.55 13.02
CA ASN A 16 2.77 2.24 14.31
C ASN A 16 2.93 3.78 14.18
N ALA A 17 3.61 4.26 13.16
CA ALA A 17 3.78 5.69 12.88
C ALA A 17 2.55 6.36 12.23
N GLY A 18 1.45 5.62 12.01
CA GLY A 18 0.23 6.16 11.41
C GLY A 18 0.31 6.43 9.90
N ILE A 19 1.35 5.92 9.23
CA ILE A 19 1.50 6.04 7.77
C ILE A 19 0.36 5.31 7.07
N THR A 20 -0.10 4.21 7.62
CA THR A 20 -1.22 3.41 7.13
C THR A 20 -2.49 4.25 6.97
N ASN A 21 -2.83 5.10 7.95
CA ASN A 21 -3.98 6.00 7.87
C ASN A 21 -3.83 7.02 6.72
N ARG A 22 -2.62 7.55 6.51
CA ARG A 22 -2.36 8.53 5.45
C ARG A 22 -2.46 7.91 4.05
N ILE A 23 -2.00 6.66 3.91
CA ILE A 23 -2.17 5.90 2.66
C ILE A 23 -3.64 5.69 2.38
N TYR A 24 -4.40 5.30 3.40
CA TYR A 24 -5.85 5.14 3.29
C TYR A 24 -6.53 6.45 2.88
N ASP A 25 -6.23 7.56 3.55
CA ASP A 25 -6.80 8.87 3.22
C ASP A 25 -6.44 9.34 1.81
N PHE A 26 -5.20 9.08 1.37
CA PHE A 26 -4.79 9.36 0.00
C PHE A 26 -5.54 8.50 -1.02
N ALA A 27 -5.60 7.19 -0.82
CA ALA A 27 -6.35 6.29 -1.69
C ALA A 27 -7.84 6.66 -1.73
N LEU A 28 -8.41 7.03 -0.57
CA LEU A 28 -9.79 7.50 -0.45
C LEU A 28 -10.02 8.78 -1.25
N SER A 29 -9.10 9.74 -1.20
CA SER A 29 -9.21 10.99 -1.97
C SER A 29 -9.12 10.75 -3.49
N LEU A 30 -8.37 9.73 -3.91
CA LEU A 30 -8.11 9.43 -5.32
C LEU A 30 -9.26 8.67 -5.99
N VAL A 31 -9.79 7.63 -5.34
CA VAL A 31 -10.76 6.70 -5.96
C VAL A 31 -12.07 6.53 -5.18
N GLY A 32 -12.20 7.11 -3.99
CA GLY A 32 -13.39 6.94 -3.14
C GLY A 32 -14.68 7.50 -3.73
N TRP A 33 -14.62 8.33 -4.77
CA TRP A 33 -15.77 8.87 -5.52
C TRP A 33 -16.35 7.87 -6.56
N LEU A 34 -15.63 6.80 -6.87
CA LEU A 34 -16.11 5.76 -7.78
C LEU A 34 -17.23 4.94 -7.12
N ARG A 35 -18.05 4.29 -7.94
CA ARG A 35 -19.03 3.32 -7.44
C ARG A 35 -18.30 2.14 -6.80
N GLY A 36 -18.65 1.82 -5.54
CA GLY A 36 -17.89 0.87 -4.74
C GLY A 36 -16.53 1.44 -4.28
N GLY A 37 -16.50 2.76 -4.02
CA GLY A 37 -15.31 3.55 -3.74
C GLY A 37 -14.38 2.91 -2.74
N LEU A 38 -14.88 2.43 -1.60
CA LEU A 38 -14.06 1.80 -0.56
C LEU A 38 -13.41 0.49 -1.00
N GLY A 39 -14.03 -0.28 -1.90
CA GLY A 39 -13.39 -1.45 -2.51
C GLY A 39 -12.22 -1.06 -3.42
N HIS A 40 -12.35 0.03 -4.19
CA HIS A 40 -11.25 0.57 -4.99
C HIS A 40 -10.15 1.17 -4.12
N VAL A 41 -10.52 1.85 -3.02
CA VAL A 41 -9.58 2.38 -2.01
C VAL A 41 -8.72 1.27 -1.44
N ASN A 42 -9.33 0.13 -1.11
CA ASN A 42 -8.64 -1.06 -0.60
C ASN A 42 -7.55 -1.52 -1.60
N ILE A 43 -7.87 -1.65 -2.87
CA ILE A 43 -6.90 -2.11 -3.88
C ILE A 43 -5.78 -1.08 -4.09
N ILE A 44 -6.10 0.21 -4.23
CA ILE A 44 -5.10 1.26 -4.41
C ILE A 44 -4.25 1.44 -3.14
N GLY A 45 -4.87 1.37 -1.97
CA GLY A 45 -4.16 1.36 -0.69
C GLY A 45 -3.14 0.24 -0.61
N SER A 46 -3.55 -1.00 -0.96
CA SER A 46 -2.65 -2.16 -1.01
C SER A 46 -1.53 -2.00 -2.04
N VAL A 47 -1.78 -1.44 -3.23
CA VAL A 47 -0.73 -1.14 -4.23
C VAL A 47 0.32 -0.20 -3.66
N ILE A 48 -0.10 0.88 -2.99
CA ILE A 48 0.82 1.86 -2.40
C ILE A 48 1.57 1.23 -1.22
N PHE A 49 0.86 0.50 -0.36
CA PHE A 49 1.44 -0.14 0.82
C PHE A 49 2.39 -1.28 0.45
N ALA A 50 2.11 -2.01 -0.64
CA ALA A 50 3.01 -3.01 -1.22
C ALA A 50 4.39 -2.43 -1.53
N GLY A 51 4.44 -1.22 -2.10
CA GLY A 51 5.68 -0.49 -2.39
C GLY A 51 6.52 -0.15 -1.15
N MET A 52 6.05 -0.46 0.06
CA MET A 52 6.75 -0.20 1.32
C MET A 52 6.95 -1.44 2.17
N SER A 53 5.94 -2.30 2.30
CA SER A 53 5.97 -3.47 3.19
C SER A 53 6.52 -4.73 2.52
N GLY A 54 6.30 -4.90 1.22
CA GLY A 54 6.73 -6.06 0.43
C GLY A 54 6.15 -7.39 0.89
N THR A 55 5.10 -7.38 1.75
CA THR A 55 4.49 -8.60 2.31
C THR A 55 2.97 -8.50 2.41
N ALA A 56 2.26 -9.59 2.10
CA ALA A 56 0.81 -9.67 2.22
C ALA A 56 0.33 -9.60 3.69
N ILE A 57 1.12 -10.16 4.61
CA ILE A 57 0.75 -10.19 6.03
C ILE A 57 0.74 -8.80 6.64
N ALA A 58 1.74 -7.96 6.31
CA ALA A 58 1.79 -6.60 6.81
C ALA A 58 0.64 -5.74 6.27
N ASP A 59 0.24 -5.95 5.02
CA ASP A 59 -0.89 -5.27 4.40
C ASP A 59 -2.22 -5.68 5.06
N ALA A 60 -2.52 -6.96 5.10
CA ALA A 60 -3.75 -7.47 5.70
C ALA A 60 -3.90 -7.11 7.19
N ALA A 61 -2.81 -7.18 7.96
CA ALA A 61 -2.83 -6.86 9.39
C ALA A 61 -2.82 -5.36 9.69
N GLY A 62 -2.19 -4.56 8.83
CA GLY A 62 -2.09 -3.11 8.98
C GLY A 62 -3.28 -2.40 8.34
N LEU A 63 -3.19 -2.17 7.05
CA LEU A 63 -4.18 -1.43 6.27
C LEU A 63 -5.54 -2.13 6.25
N GLY A 64 -5.54 -3.45 6.09
CA GLY A 64 -6.76 -4.25 5.94
C GLY A 64 -7.73 -4.13 7.13
N THR A 65 -7.23 -3.96 8.35
CA THR A 65 -8.10 -3.77 9.53
C THR A 65 -8.90 -2.46 9.46
N ILE A 66 -8.30 -1.40 8.96
CA ILE A 66 -8.93 -0.09 8.78
C ILE A 66 -9.95 -0.16 7.64
N GLU A 67 -9.56 -0.77 6.53
CA GLU A 67 -10.37 -0.88 5.32
C GLU A 67 -11.62 -1.74 5.52
N ILE A 68 -11.48 -2.91 6.17
CA ILE A 68 -12.62 -3.77 6.50
C ILE A 68 -13.59 -3.04 7.40
N LYS A 69 -13.10 -2.33 8.42
CA LYS A 69 -13.96 -1.54 9.31
C LYS A 69 -14.69 -0.44 8.53
N ALA A 70 -13.97 0.33 7.74
CA ALA A 70 -14.56 1.41 6.94
C ALA A 70 -15.64 0.89 5.97
N MET A 71 -15.39 -0.22 5.27
CA MET A 71 -16.38 -0.84 4.38
C MET A 71 -17.63 -1.29 5.14
N LYS A 72 -17.45 -1.92 6.30
CA LYS A 72 -18.59 -2.35 7.15
C LYS A 72 -19.41 -1.17 7.65
N ASP A 73 -18.77 -0.10 8.09
CA ASP A 73 -19.44 1.11 8.58
C ASP A 73 -20.24 1.81 7.46
N HIS A 74 -19.88 1.60 6.19
CA HIS A 74 -20.59 2.10 5.00
C HIS A 74 -21.56 1.08 4.37
N GLY A 75 -21.87 -0.01 5.08
CA GLY A 75 -22.89 -0.97 4.67
C GLY A 75 -22.47 -1.99 3.61
N TYR A 76 -21.17 -2.18 3.40
CA TYR A 76 -20.68 -3.28 2.57
C TYR A 76 -20.81 -4.61 3.33
N GLU A 77 -21.10 -5.68 2.60
CA GLU A 77 -21.14 -7.03 3.15
C GLU A 77 -19.78 -7.42 3.73
N THR A 78 -19.77 -8.02 4.92
CA THR A 78 -18.53 -8.39 5.61
C THR A 78 -17.69 -9.37 4.78
N GLU A 79 -18.35 -10.31 4.10
CA GLU A 79 -17.70 -11.31 3.23
C GLU A 79 -16.98 -10.64 2.06
N PHE A 80 -17.61 -9.64 1.43
CA PHE A 80 -16.98 -8.86 0.37
C PHE A 80 -15.80 -8.06 0.91
N ALA A 81 -15.96 -7.36 2.04
CA ALA A 81 -14.89 -6.55 2.63
C ALA A 81 -13.65 -7.39 2.97
N VAL A 82 -13.84 -8.56 3.60
CA VAL A 82 -12.75 -9.48 3.93
C VAL A 82 -12.16 -10.09 2.66
N GLY A 83 -13.01 -10.47 1.71
CA GLY A 83 -12.57 -11.07 0.43
C GLY A 83 -11.69 -10.14 -0.41
N VAL A 84 -12.11 -8.88 -0.59
CA VAL A 84 -11.32 -7.91 -1.35
C VAL A 84 -10.02 -7.56 -0.65
N THR A 85 -10.03 -7.42 0.68
CA THR A 85 -8.83 -7.15 1.47
C THR A 85 -7.83 -8.31 1.41
N ALA A 86 -8.30 -9.55 1.52
CA ALA A 86 -7.43 -10.72 1.39
C ALA A 86 -6.85 -10.85 -0.02
N ALA A 87 -7.64 -10.53 -1.04
CA ALA A 87 -7.17 -10.55 -2.43
C ALA A 87 -6.16 -9.44 -2.70
N SER A 88 -6.43 -8.18 -2.30
CA SER A 88 -5.55 -7.03 -2.53
C SER A 88 -4.21 -7.16 -1.79
N ALA A 89 -4.20 -7.75 -0.60
CA ALA A 89 -2.99 -8.00 0.17
C ALA A 89 -1.99 -8.88 -0.61
N THR A 90 -2.45 -9.73 -1.54
CA THR A 90 -1.56 -10.53 -2.40
C THR A 90 -0.72 -9.69 -3.37
N LEU A 91 -1.02 -8.41 -3.56
CA LEU A 91 -0.20 -7.48 -4.34
C LEU A 91 1.14 -7.19 -3.67
N GLY A 92 1.20 -7.22 -2.32
CA GLY A 92 2.42 -6.97 -1.56
C GLY A 92 3.63 -7.82 -1.97
N PRO A 93 3.51 -9.14 -2.10
CA PRO A 93 4.57 -10.00 -2.57
C PRO A 93 4.96 -9.85 -4.04
N ILE A 94 4.17 -9.15 -4.86
CA ILE A 94 4.35 -9.06 -6.32
C ILE A 94 4.85 -7.67 -6.73
N ILE A 95 4.27 -6.61 -6.14
CA ILE A 95 4.69 -5.23 -6.45
C ILE A 95 6.00 -4.90 -5.72
N PRO A 96 7.02 -4.38 -6.43
CA PRO A 96 8.29 -4.03 -5.82
C PRO A 96 8.18 -2.86 -4.81
N PRO A 97 9.01 -2.88 -3.74
CA PRO A 97 9.97 -3.92 -3.35
C PRO A 97 9.28 -5.13 -2.69
N SER A 98 9.58 -6.33 -3.16
CA SER A 98 8.97 -7.58 -2.71
C SER A 98 9.96 -8.43 -1.92
N LEU A 99 9.58 -8.82 -0.70
CA LEU A 99 10.39 -9.69 0.12
C LEU A 99 10.59 -11.10 -0.49
N PRO A 100 9.53 -11.76 -1.02
CA PRO A 100 9.68 -13.03 -1.74
C PRO A 100 10.64 -12.95 -2.93
N PHE A 101 10.63 -11.86 -3.69
CA PHE A 101 11.55 -11.70 -4.82
C PHE A 101 13.00 -11.57 -4.38
N VAL A 102 13.27 -10.91 -3.25
CA VAL A 102 14.62 -10.85 -2.67
C VAL A 102 15.09 -12.26 -2.28
N ILE A 103 14.26 -13.03 -1.60
CA ILE A 103 14.58 -14.40 -1.20
C ILE A 103 14.80 -15.28 -2.42
N TYR A 104 13.91 -15.23 -3.41
CA TYR A 104 14.03 -15.99 -4.65
C TYR A 104 15.30 -15.62 -5.42
N ALA A 105 15.62 -14.34 -5.55
CA ALA A 105 16.83 -13.88 -6.22
C ALA A 105 18.10 -14.45 -5.61
N MET A 106 18.14 -14.51 -4.27
CA MET A 106 19.27 -15.07 -3.53
C MET A 106 19.40 -16.58 -3.75
N MET A 107 18.29 -17.31 -3.77
CA MET A 107 18.30 -18.77 -3.95
C MET A 107 18.60 -19.17 -5.40
N ALA A 108 18.04 -18.43 -6.37
CA ALA A 108 18.21 -18.70 -7.79
C ALA A 108 19.46 -18.03 -8.41
N ASN A 109 20.17 -17.22 -7.62
CA ASN A 109 21.36 -16.47 -8.07
C ASN A 109 21.08 -15.55 -9.28
N VAL A 110 19.91 -14.88 -9.26
CA VAL A 110 19.47 -13.94 -10.29
C VAL A 110 19.39 -12.51 -9.75
N SER A 111 19.31 -11.54 -10.66
CA SER A 111 19.24 -10.13 -10.27
C SER A 111 17.92 -9.78 -9.58
N VAL A 112 17.99 -9.22 -8.37
CA VAL A 112 16.83 -8.68 -7.64
C VAL A 112 16.14 -7.57 -8.44
N GLY A 113 16.91 -6.68 -9.07
CA GLY A 113 16.35 -5.59 -9.88
C GLY A 113 15.58 -6.08 -11.09
N ALA A 114 16.07 -7.14 -11.76
CA ALA A 114 15.36 -7.74 -12.89
C ALA A 114 14.01 -8.36 -12.45
N LEU A 115 13.97 -9.04 -11.29
CA LEU A 115 12.73 -9.57 -10.72
C LEU A 115 11.76 -8.46 -10.31
N PHE A 116 12.25 -7.38 -9.75
CA PHE A 116 11.41 -6.23 -9.40
C PHE A 116 10.76 -5.63 -10.65
N LEU A 117 11.51 -5.41 -11.72
CA LEU A 117 10.96 -4.92 -12.98
C LEU A 117 9.93 -5.88 -13.58
N ALA A 118 10.21 -7.19 -13.52
CA ALA A 118 9.29 -8.22 -14.00
C ALA A 118 7.98 -8.26 -13.20
N GLY A 119 8.00 -7.92 -11.90
CA GLY A 119 6.82 -7.92 -11.03
C GLY A 119 5.86 -6.74 -11.24
N ILE A 120 6.34 -5.62 -11.81
CA ILE A 120 5.50 -4.41 -12.00
C ILE A 120 4.30 -4.71 -12.91
N LEU A 121 4.54 -5.29 -14.07
CA LEU A 121 3.48 -5.52 -15.05
C LEU A 121 2.37 -6.47 -14.54
N PRO A 122 2.69 -7.66 -14.01
CA PRO A 122 1.67 -8.54 -13.44
C PRO A 122 0.98 -7.93 -12.21
N GLY A 123 1.70 -7.18 -11.36
CA GLY A 123 1.12 -6.51 -10.21
C GLY A 123 0.08 -5.46 -10.60
N VAL A 124 0.40 -4.60 -11.58
CA VAL A 124 -0.53 -3.60 -12.11
C VAL A 124 -1.73 -4.28 -12.78
N LEU A 125 -1.50 -5.33 -13.57
CA LEU A 125 -2.58 -6.07 -14.23
C LEU A 125 -3.53 -6.69 -13.20
N MET A 126 -2.99 -7.31 -12.14
CA MET A 126 -3.81 -7.86 -11.06
C MET A 126 -4.64 -6.76 -10.36
N ALA A 127 -4.04 -5.62 -10.03
CA ALA A 127 -4.76 -4.51 -9.43
C ALA A 127 -5.91 -4.03 -10.32
N LEU A 128 -5.68 -3.88 -11.62
CA LEU A 128 -6.72 -3.47 -12.58
C LEU A 128 -7.86 -4.50 -12.67
N LEU A 129 -7.55 -5.80 -12.73
CA LEU A 129 -8.56 -6.85 -12.77
C LEU A 129 -9.38 -6.89 -11.48
N MET A 130 -8.74 -6.70 -10.31
CA MET A 130 -9.45 -6.57 -9.04
C MET A 130 -10.35 -5.34 -9.01
N MET A 131 -9.90 -4.19 -9.51
CA MET A 131 -10.73 -2.98 -9.62
C MET A 131 -11.95 -3.20 -10.52
N LEU A 132 -11.79 -3.91 -11.65
CA LEU A 132 -12.91 -4.28 -12.51
C LEU A 132 -13.90 -5.21 -11.79
N THR A 133 -13.39 -6.15 -11.00
CA THR A 133 -14.22 -7.06 -10.19
C THR A 133 -15.02 -6.27 -9.15
N VAL A 134 -14.39 -5.32 -8.45
CA VAL A 134 -15.06 -4.43 -7.49
C VAL A 134 -16.13 -3.59 -8.20
N ALA A 135 -15.84 -3.03 -9.36
CA ALA A 135 -16.81 -2.26 -10.15
C ALA A 135 -18.03 -3.09 -10.54
N TYR A 136 -17.82 -4.36 -10.92
CA TYR A 136 -18.90 -5.30 -11.22
C TYR A 136 -19.79 -5.55 -9.99
N PHE A 137 -19.21 -5.86 -8.83
CA PHE A 137 -19.97 -6.07 -7.61
C PHE A 137 -20.68 -4.79 -7.13
N ALA A 138 -20.05 -3.64 -7.26
CA ALA A 138 -20.63 -2.35 -6.92
C ALA A 138 -21.87 -2.05 -7.78
N HIS A 139 -21.79 -2.38 -9.07
CA HIS A 139 -22.94 -2.23 -9.98
C HIS A 139 -24.08 -3.20 -9.63
N LYS A 140 -23.74 -4.46 -9.34
CA LYS A 140 -24.70 -5.51 -8.97
C LYS A 140 -25.44 -5.21 -7.67
N ASN A 141 -24.72 -4.73 -6.65
CA ASN A 141 -25.25 -4.47 -5.31
C ASN A 141 -25.77 -3.03 -5.14
N GLY A 142 -25.65 -2.18 -6.18
CA GLY A 142 -26.11 -0.79 -6.13
C GLY A 142 -25.29 0.13 -5.21
N TRP A 143 -24.03 -0.22 -4.89
CA TRP A 143 -23.17 0.63 -4.08
C TRP A 143 -22.82 1.92 -4.84
N GLY A 144 -23.04 3.08 -4.16
CA GLY A 144 -22.69 4.39 -4.69
C GLY A 144 -21.21 4.72 -4.54
N GLY A 145 -20.85 5.97 -4.85
CA GLY A 145 -19.57 6.53 -4.44
C GLY A 145 -19.64 6.97 -2.98
N ASP A 146 -18.59 6.67 -2.21
CA ASP A 146 -18.58 6.90 -0.76
C ASP A 146 -18.25 8.34 -0.38
N ILE A 147 -17.56 9.07 -1.27
CA ILE A 147 -17.22 10.49 -1.08
C ILE A 147 -17.31 11.28 -2.40
N ARG A 148 -17.40 12.62 -2.28
CA ARG A 148 -17.29 13.51 -3.45
C ARG A 148 -15.82 13.73 -3.81
N PHE A 149 -15.56 13.79 -5.13
CA PHE A 149 -14.22 14.13 -5.62
C PHE A 149 -13.92 15.61 -5.37
N GLU A 150 -12.81 15.89 -4.68
CA GLU A 150 -12.35 17.25 -4.38
C GLU A 150 -10.85 17.40 -4.67
N TRP A 151 -10.49 18.17 -5.69
CA TRP A 151 -9.09 18.44 -6.06
C TRP A 151 -8.21 18.92 -4.90
N PRO A 152 -8.65 19.89 -4.03
CA PRO A 152 -7.83 20.33 -2.91
C PRO A 152 -7.45 19.21 -1.95
N ARG A 153 -8.37 18.25 -1.74
CA ARG A 153 -8.16 17.09 -0.88
C ARG A 153 -7.13 16.14 -1.47
N VAL A 154 -7.21 15.90 -2.79
CA VAL A 154 -6.23 15.07 -3.51
C VAL A 154 -4.84 15.67 -3.45
N ILE A 155 -4.70 16.97 -3.70
CA ILE A 155 -3.40 17.68 -3.68
C ILE A 155 -2.80 17.64 -2.28
N LYS A 156 -3.60 17.90 -1.24
CA LYS A 156 -3.14 17.85 0.15
C LYS A 156 -2.66 16.45 0.52
N ALA A 157 -3.46 15.44 0.25
CA ALA A 157 -3.12 14.04 0.52
C ALA A 157 -1.91 13.57 -0.31
N LEU A 158 -1.78 14.05 -1.56
CA LEU A 158 -0.61 13.78 -2.41
C LEU A 158 0.66 14.38 -1.81
N ILE A 159 0.64 15.63 -1.34
CA ILE A 159 1.80 16.28 -0.72
C ILE A 159 2.21 15.52 0.54
N GLU A 160 1.25 15.20 1.40
CA GLU A 160 1.50 14.47 2.65
C GLU A 160 2.08 13.07 2.40
N THR A 161 1.62 12.40 1.34
CA THR A 161 2.10 11.06 0.96
C THR A 161 3.37 11.12 0.11
N ALA A 162 3.51 12.13 -0.77
CA ALA A 162 4.69 12.31 -1.62
C ALA A 162 5.96 12.57 -0.81
N VAL A 163 5.84 13.29 0.30
CA VAL A 163 6.98 13.48 1.22
C VAL A 163 7.45 12.14 1.77
N VAL A 164 6.54 11.19 2.05
CA VAL A 164 6.87 9.85 2.52
C VAL A 164 7.47 8.98 1.42
N ILE A 165 6.94 9.09 0.18
CA ILE A 165 7.37 8.28 -0.96
C ILE A 165 8.63 8.85 -1.65
N ALA A 166 8.75 10.18 -1.76
CA ALA A 166 9.85 10.82 -2.48
C ALA A 166 11.14 10.90 -1.68
N TRP A 167 11.05 10.91 -0.35
CA TRP A 167 12.21 10.87 0.52
C TRP A 167 13.19 9.73 0.16
N PRO A 168 12.71 8.52 -0.10
CA PRO A 168 13.51 7.41 -0.61
C PRO A 168 14.26 7.71 -1.89
N LEU A 169 13.62 8.32 -2.83
CA LEU A 169 14.19 8.59 -4.16
C LEU A 169 15.25 9.70 -4.11
N ILE A 170 15.09 10.67 -3.22
CA ILE A 170 16.03 11.79 -3.06
C ILE A 170 17.35 11.31 -2.41
N TYR A 171 17.26 10.48 -1.38
CA TYR A 171 18.46 9.99 -0.66
C TYR A 171 19.14 8.81 -1.33
N GLY A 172 18.45 8.02 -2.14
CA GLY A 172 19.05 6.95 -2.93
C GLY A 172 20.12 7.43 -3.91
N LYS A 173 20.05 8.69 -4.37
CA LYS A 173 21.09 9.33 -5.17
C LYS A 173 22.38 9.67 -4.39
N PHE A 174 22.33 9.76 -3.07
CA PHE A 174 23.48 10.11 -2.24
C PHE A 174 24.29 8.90 -1.73
N GLY A 175 24.03 7.68 -2.23
CA GLY A 175 24.88 6.51 -1.99
C GLY A 175 24.89 5.99 -0.56
N LEU A 176 23.96 6.43 0.27
CA LEU A 176 23.80 5.86 1.61
C LEU A 176 23.31 4.42 1.52
N PRO A 177 23.95 3.46 2.21
CA PRO A 177 23.50 2.08 2.18
C PRO A 177 22.04 1.98 2.65
N ILE A 178 21.26 1.16 1.97
CA ILE A 178 19.81 0.94 2.21
C ILE A 178 19.48 0.75 3.70
N LEU A 179 20.42 0.19 4.49
CA LEU A 179 20.31 -0.01 5.92
C LEU A 179 20.28 1.31 6.73
N LEU A 180 21.12 2.27 6.41
CA LEU A 180 21.11 3.62 7.02
C LEU A 180 19.82 4.37 6.66
N TRP A 181 19.26 4.04 5.55
CA TRP A 181 18.04 4.57 5.01
C TRP A 181 16.81 4.21 5.84
N PHE A 182 16.65 2.92 6.19
CA PHE A 182 15.62 2.47 7.13
C PHE A 182 15.81 3.08 8.53
N PHE A 183 17.06 3.28 8.95
CA PHE A 183 17.36 3.88 10.24
C PHE A 183 17.01 5.38 10.29
N VAL A 184 17.26 6.12 9.21
CA VAL A 184 16.92 7.55 9.10
C VAL A 184 15.41 7.73 9.03
N ILE A 185 14.67 6.89 8.28
CA ILE A 185 13.20 6.90 8.31
C ILE A 185 12.70 6.66 9.74
N ALA A 186 13.19 5.63 10.43
CA ALA A 186 12.74 5.30 11.77
C ALA A 186 13.06 6.39 12.80
N VAL A 187 14.26 6.97 12.76
CA VAL A 187 14.75 7.92 13.79
C VAL A 187 14.26 9.35 13.53
N PHE A 188 14.20 9.81 12.29
CA PHE A 188 13.83 11.18 11.97
C PHE A 188 12.33 11.40 11.78
N TRP A 189 11.61 10.37 11.26
CA TRP A 189 10.19 10.55 10.94
C TRP A 189 9.25 10.25 12.10
N VAL A 190 9.59 9.35 13.00
CA VAL A 190 8.74 9.06 14.16
C VAL A 190 8.55 10.30 15.06
N PRO A 191 9.58 11.09 15.41
CA PRO A 191 9.40 12.30 16.22
C PRO A 191 8.74 13.47 15.48
N LEU A 192 8.98 13.60 14.15
CA LEU A 192 8.42 14.70 13.36
C LEU A 192 6.91 14.53 13.15
N PHE A 193 6.45 13.29 13.06
CA PHE A 193 5.03 12.97 12.88
C PHE A 193 4.22 12.95 14.18
N TRP A 194 4.87 12.85 15.32
CA TRP A 194 4.20 12.91 16.63
C TRP A 194 3.85 14.35 17.05
N ARG A 195 4.32 15.34 16.31
CA ARG A 195 4.12 16.77 16.61
C ARG A 195 3.03 17.45 15.77
N PHE A 196 2.41 16.75 14.86
CA PHE A 196 1.27 17.17 14.04
C PHE A 196 0.15 16.14 14.09
#